data_849bade8c1e14dbdfdfc71554cf65bdd
#
_entry.id   849bade8c1e14dbdfdfc71554cf65bdd
#
_cell.length_a   1.000
_cell.length_b   1.000
_cell.length_c   1.000
_cell.angle_alpha   90.00
_cell.angle_beta   90.00
_cell.angle_gamma   90.00
#
_symmetry.space_group_name_H-M   'P 1'
#
loop_
_entity.id
_entity.type
_entity.pdbx_description
1 polymer ?
#
loop_
_entity_poly.entity_id
_entity_poly.type
_entity_poly.pdbx_seq_one_letter_code
_entity_poly.pdbx_strand_id
1 'polypeptide(L)'
;MTAYSKHYNAIVIGIGAMGSATCYQLARRNKRVLGIERFDIPHDLGSSHGYTRIIRLAYYEHPSYIALLRRSYELWADIERTSGEQLLYRTGSLDCGPADSWVFKGSLQSCVEHDLPHEVLTGAQVSERYPGYRLPRENLAVFQPDGGFLVPERGTVAYVEAAHALGAEIHGREALLDWEPWGDAVRVFTDRDEYTADALVFTAGGWNQNVLPFLRGLAVPERQVLAWLQPTRPELFRPERFPVFNCLVPEGRYYGFPVFAVPGFKFGRYHHFEETGEAETLSREAFREDEDVLRDFAARYFPDGAGPTMILKACLFTNTPDRHFLIDLHPDHPQVSFAAGFSGHGYKFASVIGEIMADLAERQATRHDISLFNLARFTGQVSQLHQQKMDMLARGAWTPAAHGPAHPLYRGDSQRGREVPGGALGRLHDHRQPATVRPSGDSGRWSLTDTADPRHWTDSDVKPFW
;
A
#
# COMPACT_ATOMS: atom_id res chain seq x y z
N MET A 1 13.53 38.63 15.02
CA MET A 1 13.66 37.44 14.13
C MET A 1 12.24 37.05 13.74
N THR A 2 11.82 37.35 12.54
CA THR A 2 10.53 36.94 12.00
C THR A 2 10.56 35.41 11.92
N ALA A 3 9.74 34.75 12.73
CA ALA A 3 9.50 33.32 12.58
C ALA A 3 9.09 33.09 11.12
N TYR A 4 9.88 32.32 10.37
CA TYR A 4 9.47 31.84 9.06
C TYR A 4 8.17 31.09 9.28
N SER A 5 7.11 31.62 8.74
CA SER A 5 5.79 31.00 8.80
C SER A 5 5.93 29.57 8.24
N LYS A 6 5.65 28.56 9.05
CA LYS A 6 5.56 27.15 8.64
C LYS A 6 4.28 26.93 7.85
N HIS A 7 4.09 27.77 6.84
CA HIS A 7 2.93 27.73 5.96
C HIS A 7 3.29 27.03 4.66
N TYR A 8 2.44 26.09 4.23
CA TYR A 8 2.59 25.28 3.02
C TYR A 8 1.43 25.51 2.08
N ASN A 9 1.59 25.20 0.78
CA ASN A 9 0.44 25.15 -0.12
C ASN A 9 -0.42 23.91 0.16
N ALA A 10 0.21 22.81 0.55
CA ALA A 10 -0.52 21.62 0.97
C ALA A 10 0.24 20.85 2.04
N ILE A 11 -0.52 20.28 2.99
CA ILE A 11 -0.03 19.25 3.91
C ILE A 11 -0.70 17.93 3.55
N VAL A 12 0.09 16.85 3.46
CA VAL A 12 -0.38 15.49 3.16
C VAL A 12 -0.16 14.61 4.38
N ILE A 13 -1.23 14.02 4.91
CA ILE A 13 -1.22 13.13 6.08
C ILE A 13 -1.27 11.67 5.64
N GLY A 14 -0.23 10.91 6.00
CA GLY A 14 -0.03 9.51 5.62
C GLY A 14 0.75 9.38 4.31
N ILE A 15 2.04 9.04 4.40
CA ILE A 15 2.96 8.94 3.24
C ILE A 15 3.17 7.48 2.83
N GLY A 16 2.06 6.77 2.72
CA GLY A 16 2.00 5.48 2.04
C GLY A 16 1.96 5.66 0.51
N ALA A 17 1.41 4.67 -0.21
CA ALA A 17 1.36 4.69 -1.67
C ALA A 17 0.68 5.94 -2.25
N MET A 18 -0.47 6.33 -1.69
CA MET A 18 -1.24 7.46 -2.21
C MET A 18 -0.61 8.80 -1.84
N GLY A 19 -0.18 8.95 -0.58
CA GLY A 19 0.38 10.21 -0.10
C GLY A 19 1.75 10.53 -0.69
N SER A 20 2.63 9.55 -0.87
CA SER A 20 3.91 9.74 -1.53
C SER A 20 3.74 10.25 -2.98
N ALA A 21 2.82 9.62 -3.73
CA ALA A 21 2.48 10.06 -5.08
C ALA A 21 1.83 11.46 -5.10
N THR A 22 0.99 11.80 -4.09
CA THR A 22 0.39 13.13 -3.94
C THR A 22 1.45 14.19 -3.69
N CYS A 23 2.39 13.96 -2.76
CA CYS A 23 3.49 14.88 -2.50
C CYS A 23 4.32 15.14 -3.77
N TYR A 24 4.64 14.11 -4.53
CA TYR A 24 5.35 14.23 -5.80
C TYR A 24 4.55 15.07 -6.82
N GLN A 25 3.27 14.78 -7.00
CA GLN A 25 2.43 15.51 -7.96
C GLN A 25 2.25 16.98 -7.61
N LEU A 26 2.15 17.33 -6.33
CA LEU A 26 2.10 18.70 -5.85
C LEU A 26 3.46 19.41 -6.03
N ALA A 27 4.57 18.75 -5.65
CA ALA A 27 5.91 19.31 -5.78
C ALA A 27 6.28 19.60 -7.25
N ARG A 28 5.96 18.70 -8.19
CA ARG A 28 6.20 18.94 -9.63
C ARG A 28 5.34 20.08 -10.23
N ARG A 29 4.32 20.54 -9.50
CA ARG A 29 3.54 21.75 -9.82
C ARG A 29 4.08 23.00 -9.10
N ASN A 30 5.31 22.91 -8.54
CA ASN A 30 5.96 23.97 -7.79
C ASN A 30 5.19 24.42 -6.53
N LYS A 31 4.46 23.50 -5.89
CA LYS A 31 3.83 23.77 -4.61
C LYS A 31 4.80 23.48 -3.47
N ARG A 32 4.76 24.30 -2.42
CA ARG A 32 5.43 24.03 -1.16
C ARG A 32 4.61 22.99 -0.39
N VAL A 33 5.16 21.80 -0.24
CA VAL A 33 4.47 20.61 0.30
C VAL A 33 5.14 20.12 1.56
N LEU A 34 4.33 19.79 2.57
CA LEU A 34 4.74 19.02 3.74
C LEU A 34 4.01 17.67 3.75
N GLY A 35 4.75 16.57 3.75
CA GLY A 35 4.24 15.23 4.00
C GLY A 35 4.49 14.82 5.44
N ILE A 36 3.49 14.29 6.14
CA ILE A 36 3.58 13.83 7.53
C ILE A 36 3.19 12.37 7.60
N GLU A 37 4.11 11.54 8.11
CA GLU A 37 3.91 10.10 8.32
C GLU A 37 4.19 9.73 9.79
N ARG A 38 3.23 9.05 10.40
CA ARG A 38 3.32 8.60 11.78
C ARG A 38 4.42 7.57 12.02
N PHE A 39 4.72 6.76 11.00
CA PHE A 39 5.66 5.65 11.06
C PHE A 39 6.92 5.92 10.21
N ASP A 40 7.72 4.90 9.99
CA ASP A 40 8.80 4.94 9.01
C ASP A 40 8.24 4.99 7.57
N ILE A 41 9.08 5.43 6.61
CA ILE A 41 8.72 5.43 5.19
C ILE A 41 9.78 4.63 4.42
N PRO A 42 9.43 3.48 3.84
CA PRO A 42 8.16 2.75 3.96
C PRO A 42 8.03 2.00 5.29
N HIS A 43 6.82 1.52 5.61
CA HIS A 43 6.56 0.70 6.78
C HIS A 43 5.62 -0.48 6.43
N ASP A 44 5.53 -1.46 7.35
CA ASP A 44 4.75 -2.68 7.17
C ASP A 44 3.48 -2.78 8.05
N LEU A 45 3.11 -1.70 8.72
CA LEU A 45 1.92 -1.63 9.57
C LEU A 45 0.63 -1.35 8.78
N GLY A 46 0.76 -0.79 7.58
CA GLY A 46 -0.34 -0.44 6.68
C GLY A 46 -0.60 -1.45 5.57
N SER A 47 -0.91 -0.92 4.36
CA SER A 47 -1.33 -1.71 3.20
C SER A 47 -0.29 -1.73 2.07
N SER A 48 0.79 -0.93 2.15
CA SER A 48 1.73 -0.69 1.04
C SER A 48 3.05 -1.45 1.19
N HIS A 49 2.98 -2.73 1.59
CA HIS A 49 4.15 -3.58 1.81
C HIS A 49 3.97 -5.01 1.25
N GLY A 50 5.01 -5.84 1.29
CA GLY A 50 5.00 -7.25 0.90
C GLY A 50 5.48 -7.51 -0.52
N TYR A 51 6.39 -6.69 -1.03
CA TYR A 51 7.20 -6.81 -2.24
C TYR A 51 6.45 -6.70 -3.57
N THR A 52 5.18 -7.09 -3.65
CA THR A 52 4.44 -7.12 -4.93
C THR A 52 2.99 -6.72 -4.75
N ARG A 53 2.40 -6.03 -5.78
CA ARG A 53 0.97 -5.70 -5.88
C ARG A 53 0.52 -5.85 -7.33
N ILE A 54 -0.59 -6.55 -7.57
CA ILE A 54 -1.12 -6.76 -8.93
C ILE A 54 -1.48 -5.42 -9.58
N ILE A 55 -1.09 -5.28 -10.86
CA ILE A 55 -1.61 -4.28 -11.78
C ILE A 55 -2.14 -5.00 -13.03
N ARG A 56 -3.30 -4.61 -13.53
CA ARG A 56 -3.97 -5.20 -14.68
C ARG A 56 -5.00 -4.22 -15.28
N LEU A 57 -5.33 -4.37 -16.55
CA LEU A 57 -6.40 -3.62 -17.21
C LEU A 57 -7.73 -4.39 -17.25
N ALA A 58 -7.72 -5.71 -17.40
CA ALA A 58 -8.93 -6.54 -17.27
C ALA A 58 -9.48 -6.42 -15.84
N TYR A 59 -10.47 -5.52 -15.65
CA TYR A 59 -10.88 -5.10 -14.31
C TYR A 59 -12.30 -5.50 -13.99
N TYR A 60 -12.46 -6.54 -13.17
CA TYR A 60 -13.76 -7.14 -12.87
C TYR A 60 -14.58 -6.39 -11.82
N GLU A 61 -13.99 -5.47 -11.08
CA GLU A 61 -14.69 -4.70 -10.06
C GLU A 61 -15.70 -3.71 -10.66
N HIS A 62 -15.29 -2.96 -11.69
CA HIS A 62 -16.18 -2.09 -12.46
C HIS A 62 -15.46 -1.52 -13.69
N PRO A 63 -16.10 -1.43 -14.89
CA PRO A 63 -15.47 -0.89 -16.10
C PRO A 63 -14.97 0.57 -15.97
N SER A 64 -15.64 1.42 -15.18
CA SER A 64 -15.24 2.82 -14.98
C SER A 64 -13.81 3.01 -14.47
N TYR A 65 -13.20 1.98 -13.87
CA TYR A 65 -11.81 2.03 -13.43
C TYR A 65 -10.79 2.04 -14.60
N ILE A 66 -11.18 1.62 -15.81
CA ILE A 66 -10.22 1.42 -16.92
C ILE A 66 -9.55 2.72 -17.34
N ALA A 67 -10.28 3.83 -17.40
CA ALA A 67 -9.70 5.13 -17.73
C ALA A 67 -8.61 5.54 -16.71
N LEU A 68 -8.88 5.35 -15.42
CA LEU A 68 -7.91 5.60 -14.36
C LEU A 68 -6.71 4.63 -14.43
N LEU A 69 -6.96 3.35 -14.77
CA LEU A 69 -5.89 2.37 -14.93
C LEU A 69 -4.97 2.72 -16.10
N ARG A 70 -5.50 3.09 -17.25
CA ARG A 70 -4.68 3.56 -18.38
C ARG A 70 -3.79 4.73 -17.97
N ARG A 71 -4.37 5.73 -17.29
CA ARG A 71 -3.59 6.84 -16.75
C ARG A 71 -2.57 6.40 -15.70
N SER A 72 -2.92 5.43 -14.87
CA SER A 72 -2.03 4.87 -13.87
C SER A 72 -0.78 4.23 -14.50
N TYR A 73 -0.93 3.45 -15.58
CA TYR A 73 0.20 2.88 -16.32
C TYR A 73 1.14 3.97 -16.88
N GLU A 74 0.59 5.05 -17.43
CA GLU A 74 1.38 6.18 -17.91
C GLU A 74 2.20 6.82 -16.79
N LEU A 75 1.58 7.04 -15.63
CA LEU A 75 2.22 7.68 -14.48
C LEU A 75 3.22 6.74 -13.77
N TRP A 76 2.98 5.42 -13.77
CA TRP A 76 3.98 4.46 -13.32
C TRP A 76 5.21 4.47 -14.22
N ALA A 77 5.03 4.50 -15.54
CA ALA A 77 6.15 4.65 -16.47
C ALA A 77 6.87 6.01 -16.34
N ASP A 78 6.15 7.08 -15.94
CA ASP A 78 6.74 8.39 -15.67
C ASP A 78 7.67 8.35 -14.45
N ILE A 79 7.22 7.77 -13.33
CA ILE A 79 8.06 7.67 -12.13
C ILE A 79 9.23 6.69 -12.33
N GLU A 80 9.08 5.60 -13.10
CA GLU A 80 10.20 4.73 -13.50
C GLU A 80 11.29 5.52 -14.23
N ARG A 81 10.91 6.37 -15.19
CA ARG A 81 11.88 7.24 -15.89
C ARG A 81 12.54 8.27 -14.97
N THR A 82 11.78 8.81 -14.02
CA THR A 82 12.26 9.83 -13.09
C THR A 82 13.24 9.26 -12.07
N SER A 83 12.93 8.08 -11.52
CA SER A 83 13.75 7.42 -10.50
C SER A 83 14.90 6.58 -11.08
N GLY A 84 14.78 6.15 -12.35
CA GLY A 84 15.67 5.17 -12.95
C GLY A 84 15.45 3.73 -12.47
N GLU A 85 14.37 3.48 -11.70
CA GLU A 85 14.05 2.16 -11.15
C GLU A 85 12.97 1.45 -11.96
N GLN A 86 13.07 0.15 -12.08
CA GLN A 86 11.98 -0.68 -12.58
C GLN A 86 11.00 -0.98 -11.45
N LEU A 87 9.78 -0.47 -11.54
CA LEU A 87 8.73 -0.63 -10.54
C LEU A 87 7.60 -1.53 -11.02
N LEU A 88 7.41 -1.63 -12.34
CA LEU A 88 6.39 -2.43 -13.00
C LEU A 88 7.01 -3.60 -13.76
N TYR A 89 6.58 -4.81 -13.43
CA TYR A 89 6.97 -6.06 -14.07
C TYR A 89 5.77 -6.67 -14.79
N ARG A 90 5.82 -6.72 -16.13
CA ARG A 90 4.77 -7.33 -16.95
C ARG A 90 4.97 -8.84 -17.05
N THR A 91 4.08 -9.60 -16.42
CA THR A 91 4.07 -11.07 -16.43
C THR A 91 2.85 -11.63 -17.14
N GLY A 92 1.93 -10.75 -17.56
CA GLY A 92 0.55 -11.09 -17.83
C GLY A 92 -0.25 -11.25 -16.54
N SER A 93 -1.57 -11.24 -16.66
CA SER A 93 -2.50 -11.55 -15.56
C SER A 93 -3.54 -12.56 -15.99
N LEU A 94 -3.95 -13.43 -15.05
CA LEU A 94 -5.02 -14.41 -15.21
C LEU A 94 -6.13 -14.08 -14.20
N ASP A 95 -7.32 -13.78 -14.70
CA ASP A 95 -8.52 -13.66 -13.89
C ASP A 95 -9.41 -14.87 -14.14
N CYS A 96 -9.49 -15.83 -13.21
CA CYS A 96 -10.05 -17.14 -13.43
C CYS A 96 -11.09 -17.55 -12.39
N GLY A 97 -12.00 -18.46 -12.82
CA GLY A 97 -13.05 -19.04 -12.01
C GLY A 97 -14.04 -19.86 -12.84
N PRO A 98 -15.13 -20.31 -12.24
CA PRO A 98 -16.27 -20.87 -12.99
C PRO A 98 -16.76 -19.92 -14.08
N ALA A 99 -17.32 -20.45 -15.16
CA ALA A 99 -17.77 -19.66 -16.32
C ALA A 99 -18.83 -18.60 -15.99
N ASP A 100 -19.59 -18.82 -14.95
CA ASP A 100 -20.61 -17.88 -14.44
C ASP A 100 -20.10 -16.93 -13.37
N SER A 101 -18.83 -17.06 -12.95
CA SER A 101 -18.23 -16.25 -11.91
C SER A 101 -18.12 -14.78 -12.31
N TRP A 102 -18.30 -13.91 -11.33
CA TRP A 102 -18.16 -12.46 -11.54
C TRP A 102 -16.73 -12.04 -11.84
N VAL A 103 -15.70 -12.79 -11.37
CA VAL A 103 -14.30 -12.53 -11.70
C VAL A 103 -14.05 -12.71 -13.18
N PHE A 104 -14.42 -13.88 -13.74
CA PHE A 104 -14.25 -14.16 -15.17
C PHE A 104 -15.11 -13.24 -16.04
N LYS A 105 -16.43 -13.14 -15.73
CA LYS A 105 -17.36 -12.32 -16.53
C LYS A 105 -17.00 -10.83 -16.51
N GLY A 106 -16.67 -10.29 -15.34
CA GLY A 106 -16.31 -8.88 -15.21
C GLY A 106 -14.99 -8.53 -15.92
N SER A 107 -13.98 -9.42 -15.84
CA SER A 107 -12.74 -9.26 -16.59
C SER A 107 -12.97 -9.31 -18.10
N LEU A 108 -13.74 -10.27 -18.57
CA LEU A 108 -14.07 -10.39 -20.01
C LEU A 108 -14.86 -9.17 -20.49
N GLN A 109 -15.89 -8.75 -19.74
CA GLN A 109 -16.68 -7.56 -20.04
C GLN A 109 -15.80 -6.33 -20.18
N SER A 110 -14.90 -6.07 -19.21
CA SER A 110 -13.98 -4.94 -19.30
C SER A 110 -13.05 -5.01 -20.51
N CYS A 111 -12.59 -6.21 -20.88
CA CYS A 111 -11.76 -6.38 -22.06
C CYS A 111 -12.51 -6.06 -23.35
N VAL A 112 -13.76 -6.54 -23.46
CA VAL A 112 -14.59 -6.32 -24.67
C VAL A 112 -15.02 -4.85 -24.77
N GLU A 113 -15.53 -4.25 -23.68
CA GLU A 113 -16.01 -2.87 -23.68
C GLU A 113 -14.92 -1.83 -23.96
N HIS A 114 -13.68 -2.13 -23.57
CA HIS A 114 -12.55 -1.20 -23.71
C HIS A 114 -11.52 -1.61 -24.76
N ASP A 115 -11.84 -2.60 -25.59
CA ASP A 115 -10.97 -3.13 -26.66
C ASP A 115 -9.55 -3.46 -26.12
N LEU A 116 -9.47 -4.22 -25.03
CA LEU A 116 -8.21 -4.61 -24.42
C LEU A 116 -7.72 -5.93 -25.04
N PRO A 117 -6.42 -6.05 -25.37
CA PRO A 117 -5.83 -7.33 -25.77
C PRO A 117 -6.06 -8.39 -24.70
N HIS A 118 -6.68 -9.51 -25.05
CA HIS A 118 -6.96 -10.61 -24.14
C HIS A 118 -7.14 -11.94 -24.85
N GLU A 119 -6.99 -13.03 -24.12
CA GLU A 119 -7.31 -14.39 -24.53
C GLU A 119 -8.24 -15.01 -23.50
N VAL A 120 -9.20 -15.82 -23.98
CA VAL A 120 -10.02 -16.66 -23.09
C VAL A 120 -9.46 -18.08 -23.14
N LEU A 121 -9.06 -18.61 -21.99
CA LEU A 121 -8.47 -19.93 -21.84
C LEU A 121 -9.33 -20.79 -20.92
N THR A 122 -9.41 -22.09 -21.22
CA THR A 122 -9.92 -23.08 -20.25
C THR A 122 -8.88 -23.37 -19.17
N GLY A 123 -9.30 -23.87 -18.01
CA GLY A 123 -8.36 -24.28 -16.94
C GLY A 123 -7.34 -25.33 -17.42
N ALA A 124 -7.75 -26.21 -18.36
CA ALA A 124 -6.83 -27.15 -19.00
C ALA A 124 -5.75 -26.44 -19.82
N GLN A 125 -6.12 -25.46 -20.64
CA GLN A 125 -5.18 -24.66 -21.44
C GLN A 125 -4.26 -23.79 -20.56
N VAL A 126 -4.77 -23.24 -19.45
CA VAL A 126 -3.93 -22.54 -18.48
C VAL A 126 -2.88 -23.47 -17.89
N SER A 127 -3.27 -24.66 -17.44
CA SER A 127 -2.35 -25.64 -16.84
C SER A 127 -1.32 -26.18 -17.84
N GLU A 128 -1.67 -26.29 -19.12
CA GLU A 128 -0.75 -26.68 -20.20
C GLU A 128 0.26 -25.55 -20.50
N ARG A 129 -0.21 -24.32 -20.64
CA ARG A 129 0.63 -23.15 -20.98
C ARG A 129 1.51 -22.68 -19.83
N TYR A 130 1.00 -22.80 -18.60
CA TYR A 130 1.62 -22.38 -17.34
C TYR A 130 1.63 -23.55 -16.35
N PRO A 131 2.59 -24.47 -16.42
CA PRO A 131 2.57 -25.73 -15.65
C PRO A 131 2.63 -25.56 -14.12
N GLY A 132 2.91 -24.35 -13.61
CA GLY A 132 2.78 -24.02 -12.19
C GLY A 132 1.33 -24.00 -11.69
N TYR A 133 0.35 -23.90 -12.59
CA TYR A 133 -1.08 -23.89 -12.28
C TYR A 133 -1.71 -25.28 -12.43
N ARG A 134 -2.59 -25.64 -11.52
CA ARG A 134 -3.47 -26.81 -11.62
C ARG A 134 -4.91 -26.42 -11.41
N LEU A 135 -5.50 -25.75 -12.42
CA LEU A 135 -6.88 -25.30 -12.34
C LEU A 135 -7.87 -26.41 -12.72
N PRO A 136 -9.12 -26.41 -12.19
CA PRO A 136 -10.19 -27.25 -12.70
C PRO A 136 -10.36 -27.06 -14.21
N ARG A 137 -10.57 -28.15 -14.94
CA ARG A 137 -10.58 -28.14 -16.42
C ARG A 137 -11.71 -27.27 -16.99
N GLU A 138 -12.82 -27.22 -16.28
CA GLU A 138 -14.04 -26.48 -16.60
C GLU A 138 -13.96 -24.98 -16.28
N ASN A 139 -13.01 -24.54 -15.48
CA ASN A 139 -12.81 -23.12 -15.21
C ASN A 139 -12.41 -22.38 -16.48
N LEU A 140 -12.80 -21.11 -16.54
CA LEU A 140 -12.38 -20.19 -17.58
C LEU A 140 -11.47 -19.12 -16.98
N ALA A 141 -10.56 -18.61 -17.79
CA ALA A 141 -9.65 -17.54 -17.43
C ALA A 141 -9.58 -16.50 -18.55
N VAL A 142 -9.54 -15.23 -18.18
CA VAL A 142 -9.11 -14.15 -19.05
C VAL A 142 -7.63 -13.92 -18.83
N PHE A 143 -6.81 -14.17 -19.84
CA PHE A 143 -5.41 -13.77 -19.86
C PHE A 143 -5.28 -12.38 -20.47
N GLN A 144 -4.65 -11.45 -19.77
CA GLN A 144 -4.41 -10.08 -20.23
C GLN A 144 -2.91 -9.80 -20.20
N PRO A 145 -2.26 -9.56 -21.38
CA PRO A 145 -0.80 -9.50 -21.50
C PRO A 145 -0.17 -8.29 -20.79
N ASP A 146 -0.89 -7.16 -20.67
CA ASP A 146 -0.37 -5.96 -20.00
C ASP A 146 -0.38 -6.07 -18.47
N GLY A 147 -1.00 -7.13 -17.92
CA GLY A 147 -1.01 -7.40 -16.50
C GLY A 147 0.36 -7.74 -15.94
N GLY A 148 0.49 -7.63 -14.62
CA GLY A 148 1.72 -7.92 -13.92
C GLY A 148 1.68 -7.42 -12.48
N PHE A 149 2.83 -6.99 -11.96
CA PHE A 149 2.90 -6.48 -10.60
C PHE A 149 3.79 -5.24 -10.48
N LEU A 150 3.52 -4.48 -9.43
CA LEU A 150 4.30 -3.34 -8.96
C LEU A 150 5.06 -3.70 -7.68
N VAL A 151 6.17 -3.01 -7.42
CA VAL A 151 6.99 -3.16 -6.19
C VAL A 151 6.63 -2.03 -5.22
N PRO A 152 5.77 -2.30 -4.21
CA PRO A 152 5.12 -1.25 -3.43
C PRO A 152 6.06 -0.42 -2.56
N GLU A 153 7.01 -1.05 -1.88
CA GLU A 153 7.97 -0.33 -1.04
C GLU A 153 8.86 0.59 -1.88
N ARG A 154 9.38 0.06 -3.00
CA ARG A 154 10.24 0.85 -3.92
C ARG A 154 9.44 1.96 -4.60
N GLY A 155 8.19 1.69 -4.98
CA GLY A 155 7.31 2.72 -5.55
C GLY A 155 7.06 3.88 -4.58
N THR A 156 6.83 3.59 -3.30
CA THR A 156 6.69 4.63 -2.27
C THR A 156 7.98 5.44 -2.11
N VAL A 157 9.14 4.76 -2.03
CA VAL A 157 10.46 5.43 -1.92
C VAL A 157 10.74 6.28 -3.16
N ALA A 158 10.51 5.76 -4.37
CA ALA A 158 10.74 6.50 -5.60
C ALA A 158 9.92 7.81 -5.67
N TYR A 159 8.67 7.78 -5.22
CA TYR A 159 7.84 8.99 -5.12
C TYR A 159 8.36 9.97 -4.07
N VAL A 160 8.78 9.47 -2.90
CA VAL A 160 9.33 10.31 -1.82
C VAL A 160 10.63 10.99 -2.27
N GLU A 161 11.56 10.23 -2.85
CA GLU A 161 12.83 10.77 -3.35
C GLU A 161 12.61 11.80 -4.47
N ALA A 162 11.71 11.51 -5.40
CA ALA A 162 11.35 12.44 -6.48
C ALA A 162 10.66 13.71 -5.94
N ALA A 163 9.82 13.61 -4.90
CA ALA A 163 9.21 14.76 -4.23
C ALA A 163 10.27 15.61 -3.50
N HIS A 164 11.18 14.98 -2.77
CA HIS A 164 12.32 15.66 -2.13
C HIS A 164 13.20 16.39 -3.13
N ALA A 165 13.53 15.77 -4.26
CA ALA A 165 14.32 16.39 -5.32
C ALA A 165 13.66 17.65 -5.90
N LEU A 166 12.34 17.77 -5.76
CA LEU A 166 11.54 18.94 -6.15
C LEU A 166 11.26 19.92 -4.98
N GLY A 167 11.87 19.68 -3.80
CA GLY A 167 11.78 20.56 -2.64
C GLY A 167 10.61 20.29 -1.68
N ALA A 168 9.92 19.16 -1.78
CA ALA A 168 8.95 18.77 -0.77
C ALA A 168 9.66 18.42 0.55
N GLU A 169 9.06 18.83 1.67
CA GLU A 169 9.44 18.39 3.01
C GLU A 169 8.60 17.15 3.37
N ILE A 170 9.25 16.05 3.81
CA ILE A 170 8.54 14.84 4.21
C ILE A 170 9.12 14.36 5.54
N HIS A 171 8.25 14.28 6.53
CA HIS A 171 8.59 13.91 7.89
C HIS A 171 8.04 12.52 8.21
N GLY A 172 8.93 11.56 8.43
CA GLY A 172 8.60 10.27 9.03
C GLY A 172 8.64 10.34 10.55
N ARG A 173 7.93 9.43 11.22
CA ARG A 173 7.80 9.35 12.68
C ARG A 173 7.27 10.64 13.30
N GLU A 174 6.38 11.33 12.63
CA GLU A 174 5.67 12.49 13.10
C GLU A 174 4.16 12.23 13.02
N ALA A 175 3.50 12.26 14.17
CA ALA A 175 2.09 11.90 14.27
C ALA A 175 1.20 13.14 14.25
N LEU A 176 0.19 13.15 13.38
CA LEU A 176 -0.92 14.09 13.48
C LEU A 176 -1.65 13.86 14.81
N LEU A 177 -1.81 14.91 15.59
CA LEU A 177 -2.60 14.93 16.82
C LEU A 177 -4.00 15.48 16.57
N ASP A 178 -4.09 16.61 15.86
CA ASP A 178 -5.35 17.27 15.56
C ASP A 178 -5.20 18.21 14.35
N TRP A 179 -6.32 18.69 13.82
CA TRP A 179 -6.38 19.72 12.80
C TRP A 179 -7.66 20.55 12.93
N GLU A 180 -7.59 21.80 12.51
CA GLU A 180 -8.75 22.70 12.51
C GLU A 180 -8.78 23.59 11.27
N PRO A 181 -9.97 23.99 10.78
CA PRO A 181 -10.08 25.04 9.79
C PRO A 181 -9.60 26.37 10.37
N TRP A 182 -8.87 27.15 9.59
CA TRP A 182 -8.33 28.44 9.99
C TRP A 182 -8.53 29.47 8.88
N GLY A 183 -9.72 30.06 8.85
CA GLY A 183 -10.17 30.87 7.71
C GLY A 183 -10.31 30.02 6.45
N ASP A 184 -9.70 30.44 5.36
CA ASP A 184 -9.64 29.69 4.10
C ASP A 184 -8.52 28.64 4.10
N ALA A 185 -7.71 28.57 5.16
CA ALA A 185 -6.60 27.66 5.35
C ALA A 185 -6.94 26.58 6.38
N VAL A 186 -5.94 25.76 6.73
CA VAL A 186 -6.00 24.77 7.81
C VAL A 186 -4.82 24.94 8.75
N ARG A 187 -5.01 24.57 10.01
CA ARG A 187 -3.97 24.42 11.01
C ARG A 187 -3.85 22.97 11.40
N VAL A 188 -2.63 22.47 11.49
CA VAL A 188 -2.30 21.06 11.74
C VAL A 188 -1.39 20.99 12.96
N PHE A 189 -1.76 20.18 13.94
CA PHE A 189 -1.01 19.95 15.17
C PHE A 189 -0.42 18.55 15.14
N THR A 190 0.88 18.45 15.35
CA THR A 190 1.60 17.17 15.45
C THR A 190 2.23 17.00 16.82
N ASP A 191 2.80 15.84 17.06
CA ASP A 191 3.59 15.58 18.27
C ASP A 191 4.96 16.31 18.28
N ARG A 192 5.29 17.03 17.18
CA ARG A 192 6.54 17.80 17.07
C ARG A 192 6.34 19.29 16.93
N ASP A 193 5.27 19.71 16.21
CA ASP A 193 5.12 21.11 15.86
C ASP A 193 3.68 21.47 15.41
N GLU A 194 3.49 22.76 15.09
CA GLU A 194 2.27 23.30 14.51
C GLU A 194 2.58 23.86 13.12
N TYR A 195 1.71 23.54 12.15
CA TYR A 195 1.83 23.94 10.75
C TYR A 195 0.53 24.56 10.25
N THR A 196 0.64 25.36 9.19
CA THR A 196 -0.54 25.87 8.46
C THR A 196 -0.40 25.57 6.98
N ALA A 197 -1.54 25.39 6.28
CA ALA A 197 -1.53 25.19 4.84
C ALA A 197 -2.81 25.70 4.18
N ASP A 198 -2.72 25.99 2.87
CA ASP A 198 -3.89 26.33 2.05
C ASP A 198 -4.81 25.12 1.86
N ALA A 199 -4.23 23.90 1.79
CA ALA A 199 -4.97 22.65 1.63
C ALA A 199 -4.43 21.55 2.54
N LEU A 200 -5.33 20.63 2.96
CA LEU A 200 -5.02 19.44 3.73
C LEU A 200 -5.52 18.19 3.00
N VAL A 201 -4.64 17.20 2.86
CA VAL A 201 -4.92 15.95 2.14
C VAL A 201 -4.76 14.77 3.08
N PHE A 202 -5.80 13.97 3.23
CA PHE A 202 -5.76 12.74 4.03
C PHE A 202 -5.61 11.50 3.16
N THR A 203 -4.52 10.77 3.35
CA THR A 203 -4.21 9.48 2.72
C THR A 203 -3.74 8.46 3.76
N ALA A 204 -4.29 8.55 4.97
CA ALA A 204 -3.85 7.81 6.17
C ALA A 204 -4.28 6.33 6.20
N GLY A 205 -4.68 5.73 5.06
CA GLY A 205 -4.97 4.30 4.94
C GLY A 205 -6.02 3.83 5.96
N GLY A 206 -5.70 2.80 6.74
CA GLY A 206 -6.58 2.26 7.78
C GLY A 206 -6.88 3.23 8.93
N TRP A 207 -6.11 4.31 9.05
CA TRP A 207 -6.29 5.33 10.10
C TRP A 207 -7.18 6.50 9.68
N ASN A 208 -7.65 6.55 8.43
CA ASN A 208 -8.50 7.64 7.97
C ASN A 208 -9.76 7.85 8.83
N GLN A 209 -10.40 6.78 9.32
CA GLN A 209 -11.57 6.89 10.21
C GLN A 209 -11.24 7.48 11.59
N ASN A 210 -9.98 7.52 12.00
CA ASN A 210 -9.55 8.11 13.27
C ASN A 210 -9.37 9.63 13.13
N VAL A 211 -8.85 10.08 11.99
CA VAL A 211 -8.58 11.50 11.70
C VAL A 211 -9.76 12.20 11.03
N LEU A 212 -10.65 11.45 10.39
CA LEU A 212 -11.89 11.92 9.76
C LEU A 212 -13.08 11.08 10.31
N PRO A 213 -13.67 11.50 11.44
CA PRO A 213 -14.68 10.68 12.14
C PRO A 213 -15.92 10.33 11.32
N PHE A 214 -16.28 11.12 10.30
CA PHE A 214 -17.39 10.83 9.39
C PHE A 214 -17.15 9.59 8.50
N LEU A 215 -15.92 9.11 8.40
CA LEU A 215 -15.56 7.88 7.68
C LEU A 215 -15.73 6.60 8.51
N ARG A 216 -16.10 6.70 9.78
CA ARG A 216 -16.36 5.51 10.62
C ARG A 216 -17.48 4.66 10.04
N GLY A 217 -17.19 3.37 9.89
CA GLY A 217 -18.08 2.42 9.23
C GLY A 217 -18.11 2.50 7.69
N LEU A 218 -17.45 3.53 7.10
CA LEU A 218 -17.31 3.68 5.65
C LEU A 218 -15.91 3.32 5.14
N ALA A 219 -14.90 3.34 5.99
CA ALA A 219 -13.51 2.98 5.65
C ALA A 219 -12.96 2.05 6.75
N VAL A 220 -13.42 0.80 6.75
CA VAL A 220 -13.20 -0.15 7.85
C VAL A 220 -11.96 -1.01 7.57
N PRO A 221 -10.94 -0.97 8.47
CA PRO A 221 -9.80 -1.87 8.37
C PRO A 221 -10.19 -3.33 8.54
N GLU A 222 -9.57 -4.20 7.75
CA GLU A 222 -9.75 -5.64 7.77
C GLU A 222 -8.38 -6.32 7.69
N ARG A 223 -8.13 -7.28 8.58
CA ARG A 223 -6.90 -8.04 8.62
C ARG A 223 -6.82 -9.02 7.45
N GLN A 224 -5.68 -9.05 6.79
CA GLN A 224 -5.35 -9.97 5.70
C GLN A 224 -4.05 -10.69 6.03
N VAL A 225 -3.84 -11.89 5.46
CA VAL A 225 -2.57 -12.60 5.60
C VAL A 225 -2.02 -12.99 4.22
N LEU A 226 -0.73 -12.75 4.06
CA LEU A 226 0.07 -13.11 2.90
C LEU A 226 0.96 -14.30 3.26
N ALA A 227 1.08 -15.28 2.38
CA ALA A 227 2.01 -16.38 2.51
C ALA A 227 3.06 -16.35 1.40
N TRP A 228 4.29 -16.75 1.75
CA TRP A 228 5.34 -17.14 0.83
C TRP A 228 5.70 -18.59 1.14
N LEU A 229 5.46 -19.48 0.18
CA LEU A 229 5.84 -20.89 0.28
C LEU A 229 7.04 -21.15 -0.64
N GLN A 230 7.99 -21.94 -0.18
CA GLN A 230 9.12 -22.35 -1.02
C GLN A 230 8.64 -23.30 -2.12
N PRO A 231 8.76 -22.95 -3.41
CA PRO A 231 8.38 -23.87 -4.47
C PRO A 231 9.30 -25.10 -4.50
N THR A 232 8.72 -26.28 -4.72
CA THR A 232 9.49 -27.53 -4.99
C THR A 232 10.05 -27.54 -6.41
N ARG A 233 9.43 -26.74 -7.32
CA ARG A 233 9.88 -26.54 -8.70
C ARG A 233 9.92 -25.05 -9.02
N PRO A 234 10.91 -24.29 -8.52
CA PRO A 234 10.97 -22.83 -8.61
C PRO A 234 11.00 -22.30 -10.04
N GLU A 235 11.51 -23.09 -11.00
CA GLU A 235 11.55 -22.74 -12.42
C GLU A 235 10.16 -22.51 -13.04
N LEU A 236 9.09 -23.05 -12.44
CA LEU A 236 7.71 -22.86 -12.90
C LEU A 236 7.10 -21.55 -12.41
N PHE A 237 7.67 -20.95 -11.37
CA PHE A 237 7.14 -19.75 -10.69
C PHE A 237 7.95 -18.49 -10.99
N ARG A 238 8.83 -18.51 -12.00
CA ARG A 238 9.57 -17.32 -12.45
C ARG A 238 8.64 -16.30 -13.13
N PRO A 239 8.94 -15.00 -13.07
CA PRO A 239 8.12 -13.96 -13.69
C PRO A 239 7.81 -14.18 -15.18
N GLU A 240 8.73 -14.79 -15.92
CA GLU A 240 8.59 -15.06 -17.36
C GLU A 240 7.65 -16.25 -17.66
N ARG A 241 7.33 -17.05 -16.63
CA ARG A 241 6.56 -18.29 -16.77
C ARG A 241 5.31 -18.35 -15.91
N PHE A 242 5.10 -17.37 -15.07
CA PHE A 242 4.02 -17.36 -14.09
C PHE A 242 3.33 -15.99 -14.07
N PRO A 243 2.23 -15.82 -14.83
CA PRO A 243 1.40 -14.62 -14.73
C PRO A 243 0.90 -14.40 -13.31
N VAL A 244 0.67 -13.14 -12.90
CA VAL A 244 -0.09 -12.88 -11.68
C VAL A 244 -1.52 -13.37 -11.85
N PHE A 245 -2.20 -13.71 -10.76
CA PHE A 245 -3.55 -14.23 -10.86
C PHE A 245 -4.52 -13.67 -9.84
N ASN A 246 -5.80 -13.69 -10.19
CA ASN A 246 -6.95 -13.70 -9.30
C ASN A 246 -7.77 -14.95 -9.65
N CYS A 247 -7.97 -15.83 -8.69
CA CYS A 247 -8.74 -17.05 -8.88
C CYS A 247 -9.93 -17.09 -7.92
N LEU A 248 -11.13 -17.22 -8.46
CA LEU A 248 -12.31 -17.57 -7.69
C LEU A 248 -12.50 -19.09 -7.73
N VAL A 249 -12.41 -19.69 -6.58
CA VAL A 249 -12.56 -21.13 -6.36
C VAL A 249 -13.60 -21.37 -5.26
N PRO A 250 -14.09 -22.62 -5.04
CA PRO A 250 -15.08 -22.87 -3.99
C PRO A 250 -14.66 -22.40 -2.59
N GLU A 251 -13.36 -22.42 -2.29
CA GLU A 251 -12.79 -22.01 -1.00
C GLU A 251 -12.68 -20.48 -0.82
N GLY A 252 -12.93 -19.71 -1.88
CA GLY A 252 -12.86 -18.25 -1.87
C GLY A 252 -12.12 -17.65 -3.04
N ARG A 253 -11.82 -16.35 -2.94
CA ARG A 253 -11.05 -15.62 -3.95
C ARG A 253 -9.60 -15.48 -3.50
N TYR A 254 -8.67 -15.95 -4.31
CA TYR A 254 -7.23 -15.88 -4.06
C TYR A 254 -6.53 -15.07 -5.14
N TYR A 255 -5.39 -14.51 -4.77
CA TYR A 255 -4.50 -13.80 -5.68
C TYR A 255 -3.06 -14.18 -5.41
N GLY A 256 -2.21 -14.14 -6.44
CA GLY A 256 -0.81 -14.50 -6.25
C GLY A 256 0.11 -13.99 -7.36
N PHE A 257 1.39 -14.25 -7.11
CA PHE A 257 2.50 -13.64 -7.84
C PHE A 257 3.56 -14.70 -8.16
N PRO A 258 4.38 -14.48 -9.20
CA PRO A 258 5.60 -15.26 -9.36
C PRO A 258 6.56 -15.07 -8.17
N VAL A 259 7.59 -15.89 -8.11
CA VAL A 259 8.73 -15.68 -7.21
C VAL A 259 9.41 -14.36 -7.58
N PHE A 260 9.53 -13.47 -6.60
CA PHE A 260 10.17 -12.16 -6.76
C PHE A 260 10.71 -11.64 -5.43
N ALA A 261 11.92 -11.13 -5.41
CA ALA A 261 12.65 -10.62 -4.24
C ALA A 261 12.93 -11.68 -3.15
N VAL A 262 11.91 -12.38 -2.69
CA VAL A 262 12.01 -13.54 -1.78
C VAL A 262 11.85 -14.80 -2.62
N PRO A 263 12.66 -15.89 -2.42
CA PRO A 263 12.58 -17.12 -3.22
C PRO A 263 11.35 -17.98 -2.86
N GLY A 264 10.20 -17.34 -2.67
CA GLY A 264 8.92 -17.93 -2.29
C GLY A 264 7.79 -17.57 -3.24
N PHE A 265 6.91 -18.53 -3.53
CA PHE A 265 5.63 -18.32 -4.19
C PHE A 265 4.71 -17.53 -3.26
N LYS A 266 4.40 -16.28 -3.63
CA LYS A 266 3.58 -15.38 -2.83
C LYS A 266 2.11 -15.41 -3.25
N PHE A 267 1.21 -15.51 -2.28
CA PHE A 267 -0.23 -15.39 -2.52
C PHE A 267 -0.98 -15.00 -1.25
N GLY A 268 -2.28 -14.73 -1.39
CA GLY A 268 -3.19 -14.42 -0.28
C GLY A 268 -4.63 -14.72 -0.65
N ARG A 269 -5.50 -14.78 0.35
CA ARG A 269 -6.95 -14.89 0.20
C ARG A 269 -7.57 -13.52 0.42
N TYR A 270 -8.46 -13.08 -0.46
CA TYR A 270 -9.27 -11.87 -0.22
C TYR A 270 -10.24 -12.11 0.94
N HIS A 271 -10.38 -11.11 1.80
CA HIS A 271 -11.27 -11.16 2.98
C HIS A 271 -11.00 -12.39 3.84
N HIS A 272 -9.75 -12.60 4.16
CA HIS A 272 -9.14 -13.82 4.71
C HIS A 272 -10.03 -14.54 5.74
N PHE A 273 -10.33 -13.92 6.90
CA PHE A 273 -11.33 -14.36 7.87
C PHE A 273 -12.35 -13.26 8.19
N GLU A 274 -12.41 -12.22 7.38
CA GLU A 274 -13.32 -11.07 7.55
C GLU A 274 -13.15 -10.38 8.92
N GLU A 275 -11.96 -10.49 9.52
CA GLU A 275 -11.63 -9.87 10.80
C GLU A 275 -11.46 -8.36 10.62
N THR A 276 -12.47 -7.61 11.06
CA THR A 276 -12.52 -6.14 10.97
C THR A 276 -12.30 -5.49 12.33
N GLY A 277 -11.77 -4.26 12.35
CA GLY A 277 -11.54 -3.52 13.60
C GLY A 277 -10.84 -2.19 13.37
N GLU A 278 -10.33 -1.62 14.45
CA GLU A 278 -9.47 -0.44 14.37
C GLU A 278 -8.06 -0.85 13.92
N ALA A 279 -7.42 0.00 13.09
CA ALA A 279 -6.09 -0.29 12.58
C ALA A 279 -5.03 -0.50 13.68
N GLU A 280 -5.18 0.14 14.84
CA GLU A 280 -4.32 -0.04 16.01
C GLU A 280 -4.46 -1.40 16.69
N THR A 281 -5.66 -1.99 16.68
CA THR A 281 -5.97 -3.18 17.49
C THR A 281 -5.96 -4.48 16.71
N LEU A 282 -6.12 -4.42 15.38
CA LEU A 282 -6.02 -5.59 14.52
C LEU A 282 -4.62 -6.20 14.61
N SER A 283 -4.54 -7.52 14.86
CA SER A 283 -3.27 -8.23 14.99
C SER A 283 -2.43 -8.15 13.72
N ARG A 284 -1.14 -7.91 13.89
CA ARG A 284 -0.12 -8.03 12.83
C ARG A 284 0.60 -9.37 12.86
N GLU A 285 0.23 -10.24 13.78
CA GLU A 285 0.76 -11.61 13.84
C GLU A 285 -0.01 -12.52 12.89
N ALA A 286 0.65 -13.53 12.37
CA ALA A 286 0.05 -14.61 11.62
C ALA A 286 -0.05 -15.85 12.52
N PHE A 287 -1.17 -16.56 12.44
CA PHE A 287 -1.49 -17.71 13.26
C PHE A 287 -1.49 -18.98 12.40
N ARG A 288 -1.57 -20.14 13.06
CA ARG A 288 -1.59 -21.43 12.37
C ARG A 288 -2.81 -21.58 11.46
N GLU A 289 -3.95 -21.10 11.89
CA GLU A 289 -5.19 -21.14 11.12
C GLU A 289 -5.08 -20.35 9.80
N ASP A 290 -4.34 -19.24 9.83
CA ASP A 290 -4.03 -18.46 8.63
C ASP A 290 -3.20 -19.31 7.64
N GLU A 291 -2.19 -20.02 8.15
CA GLU A 291 -1.34 -20.89 7.36
C GLU A 291 -2.11 -22.04 6.74
N ASP A 292 -2.92 -22.73 7.56
CA ASP A 292 -3.65 -23.93 7.14
C ASP A 292 -4.56 -23.63 5.92
N VAL A 293 -5.34 -22.54 5.96
CA VAL A 293 -6.21 -22.12 4.85
C VAL A 293 -5.42 -21.80 3.58
N LEU A 294 -4.27 -21.14 3.72
CA LEU A 294 -3.44 -20.77 2.57
C LEU A 294 -2.73 -21.99 1.99
N ARG A 295 -2.23 -22.90 2.83
CA ARG A 295 -1.58 -24.13 2.39
C ARG A 295 -2.54 -25.07 1.67
N ASP A 296 -3.78 -25.21 2.15
CA ASP A 296 -4.81 -26.03 1.49
C ASP A 296 -5.08 -25.58 0.06
N PHE A 297 -5.18 -24.25 -0.14
CA PHE A 297 -5.31 -23.68 -1.48
C PHE A 297 -4.09 -23.98 -2.36
N ALA A 298 -2.88 -23.73 -1.84
CA ALA A 298 -1.65 -23.96 -2.59
C ALA A 298 -1.48 -25.44 -2.95
N ALA A 299 -1.72 -26.36 -2.03
CA ALA A 299 -1.61 -27.80 -2.27
C ALA A 299 -2.56 -28.28 -3.38
N ARG A 300 -3.75 -27.66 -3.50
CA ARG A 300 -4.75 -28.05 -4.49
C ARG A 300 -4.46 -27.46 -5.87
N TYR A 301 -4.15 -26.18 -5.94
CA TYR A 301 -4.09 -25.44 -7.21
C TYR A 301 -2.66 -25.12 -7.69
N PHE A 302 -1.67 -25.24 -6.80
CA PHE A 302 -0.25 -24.95 -7.06
C PHE A 302 0.66 -25.95 -6.34
N PRO A 303 0.51 -27.26 -6.56
CA PRO A 303 1.19 -28.29 -5.77
C PRO A 303 2.73 -28.17 -5.83
N ASP A 304 3.29 -27.74 -6.97
CA ASP A 304 4.72 -27.49 -7.11
C ASP A 304 5.18 -26.20 -6.41
N GLY A 305 4.24 -25.36 -5.98
CA GLY A 305 4.47 -24.15 -5.17
C GLY A 305 4.22 -24.35 -3.67
N ALA A 306 3.68 -25.50 -3.26
CA ALA A 306 3.18 -25.76 -1.90
C ALA A 306 4.24 -26.40 -0.96
N GLY A 307 5.52 -26.05 -1.12
CA GLY A 307 6.58 -26.51 -0.22
C GLY A 307 6.53 -25.84 1.17
N PRO A 308 7.62 -25.84 1.93
CA PRO A 308 7.67 -25.27 3.27
C PRO A 308 7.24 -23.79 3.30
N THR A 309 6.59 -23.37 4.38
CA THR A 309 6.26 -21.97 4.61
C THR A 309 7.52 -21.20 4.96
N MET A 310 7.80 -20.16 4.21
CA MET A 310 8.94 -19.27 4.43
C MET A 310 8.54 -18.04 5.25
N ILE A 311 7.44 -17.39 4.86
CA ILE A 311 6.96 -16.16 5.49
C ILE A 311 5.44 -16.20 5.54
N LEU A 312 4.87 -15.79 6.68
CA LEU A 312 3.50 -15.36 6.83
C LEU A 312 3.53 -13.92 7.31
N LYS A 313 2.73 -13.04 6.71
CA LYS A 313 2.72 -11.65 7.09
C LYS A 313 1.31 -11.07 7.04
N ALA A 314 0.90 -10.47 8.14
CA ALA A 314 -0.37 -9.75 8.17
C ALA A 314 -0.26 -8.43 7.39
N CYS A 315 -1.37 -8.04 6.78
CA CYS A 315 -1.56 -6.83 6.00
C CYS A 315 -2.96 -6.27 6.31
N LEU A 316 -3.22 -5.03 5.97
CA LEU A 316 -4.57 -4.45 6.09
C LEU A 316 -5.18 -4.17 4.73
N PHE A 317 -6.45 -4.54 4.58
CA PHE A 317 -7.35 -3.82 3.68
C PHE A 317 -8.05 -2.71 4.46
N THR A 318 -8.65 -1.77 3.75
CA THR A 318 -9.58 -0.78 4.33
C THR A 318 -10.78 -0.77 3.40
N ASN A 319 -11.88 -1.35 3.86
CA ASN A 319 -13.03 -1.66 3.02
C ASN A 319 -14.12 -0.60 3.16
N THR A 320 -14.75 -0.27 2.04
CA THR A 320 -16.04 0.41 2.00
C THR A 320 -17.18 -0.61 1.94
N PRO A 321 -18.42 -0.23 2.27
CA PRO A 321 -19.57 -1.12 2.19
C PRO A 321 -19.81 -1.70 0.78
N ASP A 322 -19.58 -0.89 -0.26
CA ASP A 322 -19.73 -1.28 -1.68
C ASP A 322 -18.41 -1.69 -2.34
N ARG A 323 -17.31 -1.64 -1.58
CA ARG A 323 -15.94 -1.98 -2.04
C ARG A 323 -15.37 -1.08 -3.14
N HIS A 324 -16.00 0.04 -3.45
CA HIS A 324 -15.42 1.11 -4.27
C HIS A 324 -14.65 2.11 -3.40
N PHE A 325 -13.71 2.83 -4.01
CA PHE A 325 -12.89 3.82 -3.29
C PHE A 325 -13.74 4.96 -2.72
N LEU A 326 -13.20 5.68 -1.75
CA LEU A 326 -13.69 6.95 -1.27
C LEU A 326 -12.67 8.03 -1.59
N ILE A 327 -13.02 8.94 -2.50
CA ILE A 327 -12.16 10.06 -2.92
C ILE A 327 -13.08 11.26 -3.07
N ASP A 328 -12.90 12.26 -2.18
CA ASP A 328 -13.79 13.44 -2.18
C ASP A 328 -13.15 14.59 -1.41
N LEU A 329 -13.83 15.72 -1.41
CA LEU A 329 -13.62 16.84 -0.49
C LEU A 329 -14.35 16.58 0.83
N HIS A 330 -13.84 17.17 1.91
CA HIS A 330 -14.51 17.15 3.20
C HIS A 330 -15.86 17.86 3.09
N PRO A 331 -16.97 17.31 3.63
CA PRO A 331 -18.31 17.87 3.43
C PRO A 331 -18.47 19.30 3.94
N ASP A 332 -17.75 19.71 4.98
CA ASP A 332 -17.85 21.02 5.60
C ASP A 332 -16.65 21.94 5.31
N HIS A 333 -15.54 21.40 4.77
CA HIS A 333 -14.27 22.10 4.61
C HIS A 333 -13.67 21.81 3.24
N PRO A 334 -14.01 22.57 2.18
CA PRO A 334 -13.60 22.26 0.81
C PRO A 334 -12.08 22.33 0.57
N GLN A 335 -11.31 23.00 1.45
CA GLN A 335 -9.86 23.00 1.46
C GLN A 335 -9.24 21.68 1.97
N VAL A 336 -10.07 20.74 2.44
CA VAL A 336 -9.65 19.43 2.92
C VAL A 336 -10.16 18.35 1.97
N SER A 337 -9.29 17.46 1.55
CA SER A 337 -9.62 16.33 0.67
C SER A 337 -9.12 15.00 1.26
N PHE A 338 -9.71 13.90 0.85
CA PHE A 338 -9.33 12.59 1.37
C PHE A 338 -9.43 11.49 0.31
N ALA A 339 -8.57 10.47 0.47
CA ALA A 339 -8.61 9.22 -0.26
C ALA A 339 -8.54 8.05 0.72
N ALA A 340 -9.57 7.21 0.73
CA ALA A 340 -9.77 6.14 1.71
C ALA A 340 -10.47 4.92 1.09
N GLY A 341 -10.61 3.83 1.85
CA GLY A 341 -11.46 2.72 1.48
C GLY A 341 -11.07 2.02 0.19
N PHE A 342 -9.79 1.73 -0.02
CA PHE A 342 -9.30 1.13 -1.27
C PHE A 342 -9.59 -0.37 -1.41
N SER A 343 -10.25 -0.98 -0.45
CA SER A 343 -10.92 -2.29 -0.50
C SER A 343 -10.08 -3.44 -1.09
N GLY A 344 -8.76 -3.44 -0.77
CA GLY A 344 -7.84 -4.49 -1.19
C GLY A 344 -7.36 -4.43 -2.64
N HIS A 345 -7.78 -3.44 -3.43
CA HIS A 345 -7.40 -3.36 -4.85
C HIS A 345 -6.85 -1.99 -5.31
N GLY A 346 -6.51 -1.08 -4.37
CA GLY A 346 -6.15 0.31 -4.65
C GLY A 346 -4.71 0.56 -5.09
N TYR A 347 -3.71 -0.25 -4.66
CA TYR A 347 -2.29 0.11 -4.84
C TYR A 347 -1.92 0.49 -6.27
N LYS A 348 -2.39 -0.25 -7.27
CA LYS A 348 -2.12 -0.01 -8.68
C LYS A 348 -2.53 1.39 -9.17
N PHE A 349 -3.47 2.02 -8.49
CA PHE A 349 -3.96 3.36 -8.77
C PHE A 349 -3.16 4.47 -8.05
N ALA A 350 -2.17 4.14 -7.22
CA ALA A 350 -1.48 5.14 -6.40
C ALA A 350 -0.95 6.32 -7.23
N SER A 351 -0.42 6.06 -8.40
CA SER A 351 0.10 7.08 -9.31
C SER A 351 -0.98 8.06 -9.78
N VAL A 352 -2.14 7.60 -10.22
CA VAL A 352 -3.25 8.45 -10.67
C VAL A 352 -4.03 9.05 -9.50
N ILE A 353 -4.12 8.35 -8.36
CA ILE A 353 -4.70 8.93 -7.14
C ILE A 353 -3.85 10.11 -6.66
N GLY A 354 -2.52 10.01 -6.72
CA GLY A 354 -1.64 11.15 -6.44
C GLY A 354 -1.95 12.36 -7.32
N GLU A 355 -2.20 12.16 -8.63
CA GLU A 355 -2.60 13.23 -9.56
C GLU A 355 -3.97 13.82 -9.18
N ILE A 356 -4.96 12.96 -8.87
CA ILE A 356 -6.31 13.37 -8.44
C ILE A 356 -6.25 14.18 -7.14
N MET A 357 -5.54 13.69 -6.11
CA MET A 357 -5.46 14.36 -4.84
C MET A 357 -4.73 15.71 -4.94
N ALA A 358 -3.72 15.81 -5.82
CA ALA A 358 -3.08 17.08 -6.13
C ALA A 358 -4.03 18.05 -6.86
N ASP A 359 -4.88 17.55 -7.75
CA ASP A 359 -5.92 18.35 -8.41
C ASP A 359 -6.95 18.88 -7.39
N LEU A 360 -7.43 18.01 -6.48
CA LEU A 360 -8.39 18.39 -5.43
C LEU A 360 -7.79 19.40 -4.45
N ALA A 361 -6.54 19.22 -4.04
CA ALA A 361 -5.86 20.15 -3.14
C ALA A 361 -5.64 21.54 -3.78
N GLU A 362 -5.42 21.60 -5.09
CA GLU A 362 -5.10 22.86 -5.80
C GLU A 362 -6.35 23.56 -6.32
N ARG A 363 -7.36 22.82 -6.76
CA ARG A 363 -8.49 23.35 -7.54
C ARG A 363 -9.86 22.92 -7.01
N GLN A 364 -9.91 22.05 -5.99
CA GLN A 364 -11.14 21.42 -5.48
C GLN A 364 -11.92 20.64 -6.56
N ALA A 365 -11.26 20.29 -7.65
CA ALA A 365 -11.83 19.57 -8.79
C ALA A 365 -10.73 18.82 -9.52
N THR A 366 -11.08 17.72 -10.20
CA THR A 366 -10.17 16.97 -11.07
C THR A 366 -10.81 16.73 -12.43
N ARG A 367 -9.97 16.53 -13.46
CA ARG A 367 -10.42 16.13 -14.80
C ARG A 367 -10.83 14.66 -14.90
N HIS A 368 -10.46 13.85 -13.91
CA HIS A 368 -10.77 12.43 -13.87
C HIS A 368 -12.21 12.23 -13.41
N ASP A 369 -12.89 11.25 -13.97
CA ASP A 369 -14.19 10.83 -13.46
C ASP A 369 -14.01 10.06 -12.14
N ILE A 370 -14.35 10.73 -11.04
CA ILE A 370 -14.36 10.15 -9.69
C ILE A 370 -15.79 10.03 -9.13
N SER A 371 -16.81 10.16 -9.97
CA SER A 371 -18.21 10.14 -9.55
C SER A 371 -18.61 8.87 -8.79
N LEU A 372 -18.01 7.73 -9.17
CA LEU A 372 -18.17 6.45 -8.47
C LEU A 372 -17.62 6.46 -7.04
N PHE A 373 -16.73 7.41 -6.70
CA PHE A 373 -15.95 7.43 -5.45
C PHE A 373 -16.42 8.48 -4.45
N ASN A 374 -17.41 9.29 -4.79
CA ASN A 374 -17.86 10.37 -3.94
C ASN A 374 -18.53 9.89 -2.64
N LEU A 375 -18.44 10.69 -1.59
CA LEU A 375 -19.01 10.39 -0.29
C LEU A 375 -20.56 10.38 -0.33
N ALA A 376 -21.15 11.16 -1.22
CA ALA A 376 -22.60 11.36 -1.30
C ALA A 376 -23.38 10.06 -1.60
N ARG A 377 -22.71 9.04 -2.21
CA ARG A 377 -23.32 7.71 -2.41
C ARG A 377 -23.69 6.98 -1.11
N PHE A 378 -23.13 7.42 0.02
CA PHE A 378 -23.43 6.91 1.36
C PHE A 378 -24.23 7.91 2.22
N THR A 379 -24.89 8.88 1.64
CA THR A 379 -25.57 9.99 2.37
C THR A 379 -26.50 9.49 3.48
N GLY A 380 -27.28 8.43 3.22
CA GLY A 380 -28.16 7.82 4.23
C GLY A 380 -27.39 7.22 5.41
N GLN A 381 -26.24 6.57 5.17
CA GLN A 381 -25.40 5.98 6.19
C GLN A 381 -24.63 7.04 7.01
N VAL A 382 -24.12 8.07 6.33
CA VAL A 382 -23.45 9.20 6.99
C VAL A 382 -24.42 9.93 7.93
N SER A 383 -25.64 10.18 7.48
CA SER A 383 -26.71 10.81 8.30
C SER A 383 -27.06 9.96 9.52
N GLN A 384 -27.16 8.64 9.37
CA GLN A 384 -27.43 7.72 10.49
C GLN A 384 -26.28 7.71 11.48
N LEU A 385 -25.03 7.65 11.02
CA LEU A 385 -23.84 7.70 11.87
C LEU A 385 -23.73 9.02 12.61
N HIS A 386 -24.04 10.15 11.93
CA HIS A 386 -24.09 11.46 12.56
C HIS A 386 -25.17 11.53 13.64
N GLN A 387 -26.38 11.04 13.35
CA GLN A 387 -27.46 10.98 14.33
C GLN A 387 -27.11 10.10 15.53
N GLN A 388 -26.55 8.92 15.30
CA GLN A 388 -26.07 8.03 16.38
C GLN A 388 -25.03 8.72 17.28
N LYS A 389 -24.09 9.49 16.67
CA LYS A 389 -23.11 10.28 17.41
C LYS A 389 -23.78 11.35 18.26
N MET A 390 -24.73 12.10 17.70
CA MET A 390 -25.49 13.11 18.43
C MET A 390 -26.27 12.49 19.59
N ASP A 391 -26.87 11.34 19.37
CA ASP A 391 -27.59 10.58 20.40
C ASP A 391 -26.65 10.08 21.51
N MET A 392 -25.44 9.62 21.17
CA MET A 392 -24.42 9.21 22.12
C MET A 392 -23.89 10.40 22.95
N LEU A 393 -23.67 11.55 22.31
CA LEU A 393 -23.30 12.79 22.98
C LEU A 393 -24.40 13.25 23.96
N ALA A 394 -25.66 13.23 23.51
CA ALA A 394 -26.82 13.60 24.33
C ALA A 394 -27.02 12.69 25.56
N ARG A 395 -26.61 11.42 25.44
CA ARG A 395 -26.66 10.44 26.54
C ARG A 395 -25.43 10.44 27.44
N GLY A 396 -24.43 11.31 27.18
CA GLY A 396 -23.15 11.32 27.90
C GLY A 396 -22.29 10.06 27.70
N ALA A 397 -22.65 9.23 26.74
CA ALA A 397 -22.01 7.95 26.47
C ALA A 397 -20.78 8.06 25.54
N TRP A 398 -20.51 9.28 25.05
CA TRP A 398 -19.34 9.55 24.21
C TRP A 398 -18.53 10.69 24.82
N THR A 399 -17.29 10.39 25.17
CA THR A 399 -16.26 11.40 25.41
C THR A 399 -15.38 11.47 24.16
N PRO A 400 -14.99 12.66 23.64
CA PRO A 400 -13.92 12.75 22.65
C PRO A 400 -12.75 11.95 23.20
N ALA A 401 -12.10 11.16 22.37
CA ALA A 401 -10.96 10.37 22.78
C ALA A 401 -9.92 11.32 23.41
N ALA A 402 -9.89 11.37 24.74
CA ALA A 402 -8.75 11.91 25.44
C ALA A 402 -7.57 11.08 24.95
N HIS A 403 -6.61 11.74 24.33
CA HIS A 403 -5.35 11.23 23.80
C HIS A 403 -5.08 9.80 24.26
N GLY A 404 -5.28 8.81 23.38
CA GLY A 404 -5.10 7.40 23.72
C GLY A 404 -3.72 7.19 24.33
N PRO A 405 -3.53 6.26 25.27
CA PRO A 405 -2.24 6.00 25.88
C PRO A 405 -1.23 5.71 24.75
N ALA A 406 -0.09 6.40 24.79
CA ALA A 406 1.00 6.19 23.86
C ALA A 406 1.28 4.69 23.77
N HIS A 407 1.25 4.15 22.55
CA HIS A 407 1.50 2.73 22.30
C HIS A 407 2.84 2.32 22.97
N PRO A 408 2.92 1.17 23.66
CA PRO A 408 4.11 0.75 24.43
C PRO A 408 5.43 0.75 23.63
N LEU A 409 5.36 0.67 22.31
CA LEU A 409 6.52 0.70 21.41
C LEU A 409 7.14 2.09 21.23
N TYR A 410 6.55 3.16 21.77
CA TYR A 410 7.03 4.54 21.63
C TYR A 410 7.41 5.22 22.95
N ARG A 411 7.70 4.45 24.00
CA ARG A 411 8.43 5.01 25.14
C ARG A 411 9.90 5.11 24.78
N GLY A 412 10.25 6.14 24.01
CA GLY A 412 11.62 6.59 23.91
C GLY A 412 12.13 6.96 25.30
N ASP A 413 13.26 6.37 25.69
CA ASP A 413 14.01 6.61 26.93
C ASP A 413 14.51 8.08 26.99
N SER A 414 13.63 9.04 27.32
CA SER A 414 14.00 10.44 27.57
C SER A 414 14.01 10.80 29.07
N GLN A 415 14.23 9.82 29.96
CA GLN A 415 14.53 10.08 31.36
C GLN A 415 15.67 9.18 31.87
N ARG A 416 16.89 9.48 31.42
CA ARG A 416 18.08 9.18 32.21
C ARG A 416 18.78 10.50 32.57
N GLY A 417 18.37 11.03 33.69
CA GLY A 417 19.01 12.10 34.40
C GLY A 417 18.46 12.18 35.80
N ARG A 418 18.99 11.31 36.72
CA ARG A 418 19.34 11.62 38.10
C ARG A 418 19.48 10.38 38.99
N GLU A 419 20.66 10.42 39.67
CA GLU A 419 20.99 9.86 40.96
C GLU A 419 21.45 8.41 41.04
N VAL A 420 22.78 8.28 41.14
CA VAL A 420 23.48 7.12 41.68
C VAL A 420 23.74 7.38 43.17
N PRO A 421 23.39 6.49 44.08
CA PRO A 421 24.08 6.36 45.38
C PRO A 421 25.19 5.32 45.21
N GLY A 422 26.35 5.67 45.71
CA GLY A 422 27.57 4.86 45.64
C GLY A 422 27.53 3.61 46.54
N GLY A 423 28.39 2.67 46.21
CA GLY A 423 28.77 1.57 47.08
C GLY A 423 29.55 0.46 46.40
N ALA A 424 30.86 0.44 46.69
CA ALA A 424 31.81 -0.67 46.82
C ALA A 424 32.32 -1.43 45.59
N LEU A 425 33.52 -1.09 45.17
CA LEU A 425 34.73 -1.89 44.90
C LEU A 425 34.63 -3.40 44.65
N GLY A 426 35.03 -3.80 43.45
CA GLY A 426 35.52 -5.13 43.13
C GLY A 426 36.39 -5.08 41.86
N ARG A 427 37.69 -5.07 42.00
CA ARG A 427 38.69 -5.12 40.94
C ARG A 427 38.69 -6.51 40.28
N LEU A 428 38.94 -6.59 38.94
CA LEU A 428 39.92 -7.49 38.37
C LEU A 428 40.10 -7.27 36.84
N HIS A 429 41.34 -6.91 36.49
CA HIS A 429 42.19 -7.17 35.32
C HIS A 429 41.64 -7.01 33.88
N ASP A 430 42.01 -5.93 33.27
CA ASP A 430 42.99 -5.60 32.21
C ASP A 430 43.43 -6.77 31.28
N HIS A 431 43.14 -6.65 29.99
CA HIS A 431 44.08 -6.87 28.89
C HIS A 431 43.47 -6.64 27.47
N ARG A 432 44.05 -5.67 26.82
CA ARG A 432 44.48 -5.53 25.40
C ARG A 432 43.75 -4.52 24.52
N GLN A 433 44.61 -3.62 24.06
CA GLN A 433 44.41 -2.49 23.18
C GLN A 433 43.97 -2.88 21.74
N PRO A 434 43.39 -1.93 21.00
CA PRO A 434 42.95 -2.10 19.63
C PRO A 434 44.03 -1.89 18.61
N ALA A 435 43.99 -2.69 17.55
CA ALA A 435 44.86 -2.52 16.39
C ALA A 435 44.28 -1.46 15.44
N THR A 436 45.06 -0.44 15.16
CA THR A 436 44.82 0.57 14.13
C THR A 436 45.09 -0.01 12.74
N VAL A 437 44.13 0.09 11.83
CA VAL A 437 44.35 -0.07 10.38
C VAL A 437 44.16 1.27 9.69
N ARG A 438 45.20 1.72 8.99
CA ARG A 438 45.21 2.92 8.14
C ARG A 438 44.55 2.62 6.79
N PRO A 439 43.87 3.57 6.15
CA PRO A 439 43.34 3.39 4.79
C PRO A 439 44.44 3.66 3.76
N SER A 440 44.62 2.75 2.81
CA SER A 440 45.33 3.02 1.56
C SER A 440 44.28 3.38 0.49
N GLY A 441 44.46 4.55 -0.12
CA GLY A 441 43.61 5.04 -1.20
C GLY A 441 43.86 4.27 -2.49
N ASP A 442 42.80 4.09 -3.22
CA ASP A 442 42.86 4.20 -4.68
C ASP A 442 41.48 4.56 -5.25
N SER A 443 41.49 5.60 -6.09
CA SER A 443 40.35 6.19 -6.74
C SER A 443 40.05 5.41 -8.02
N GLY A 444 39.04 4.48 -7.99
CA GLY A 444 38.51 3.84 -9.17
C GLY A 444 37.14 4.39 -9.52
N ARG A 445 37.07 5.22 -10.57
CA ARG A 445 35.81 5.60 -11.23
C ARG A 445 35.15 4.36 -11.80
N TRP A 446 33.93 4.07 -11.36
CA TRP A 446 33.05 3.12 -12.06
C TRP A 446 32.20 3.87 -13.08
N SER A 447 32.40 3.58 -14.37
CA SER A 447 31.49 4.01 -15.43
C SER A 447 30.37 2.98 -15.55
N LEU A 448 29.12 3.45 -15.42
CA LEU A 448 27.91 2.66 -15.68
C LEU A 448 27.74 2.50 -17.20
N THR A 449 28.26 1.42 -17.76
CA THR A 449 27.82 0.85 -19.05
C THR A 449 28.10 -0.64 -19.01
N ASP A 450 27.12 -1.39 -18.46
CA ASP A 450 26.90 -2.78 -18.87
C ASP A 450 25.47 -3.16 -18.48
N THR A 451 24.61 -3.24 -19.50
CA THR A 451 23.31 -3.86 -19.42
C THR A 451 23.51 -5.36 -19.28
N ALA A 452 23.58 -5.86 -18.07
CA ALA A 452 23.65 -7.29 -17.80
C ALA A 452 22.31 -7.94 -18.14
N ASP A 453 22.35 -8.83 -19.13
CA ASP A 453 21.24 -9.69 -19.51
C ASP A 453 20.84 -10.57 -18.30
N PRO A 454 19.56 -10.58 -17.90
CA PRO A 454 19.09 -11.35 -16.71
C PRO A 454 19.28 -12.86 -16.79
N ARG A 455 19.79 -13.40 -17.88
CA ARG A 455 19.97 -14.81 -18.13
C ARG A 455 21.19 -15.46 -17.44
N HIS A 456 21.99 -14.68 -16.70
CA HIS A 456 23.24 -15.14 -16.09
C HIS A 456 23.35 -14.93 -14.57
N TRP A 457 22.22 -14.93 -13.86
CA TRP A 457 22.28 -14.86 -12.39
C TRP A 457 22.64 -16.21 -11.80
N THR A 458 23.76 -16.26 -11.05
CA THR A 458 24.17 -17.40 -10.24
C THR A 458 23.81 -17.16 -8.77
N ASP A 459 23.69 -18.24 -7.98
CA ASP A 459 23.31 -18.21 -6.55
C ASP A 459 24.18 -17.32 -5.64
N SER A 460 25.29 -16.77 -6.15
CA SER A 460 26.20 -15.89 -5.42
C SER A 460 25.83 -14.41 -5.48
N ASP A 461 24.86 -14.00 -6.31
CA ASP A 461 24.55 -12.59 -6.57
C ASP A 461 23.42 -12.02 -5.69
N VAL A 462 22.83 -12.86 -4.83
CA VAL A 462 21.77 -12.44 -3.89
C VAL A 462 22.39 -12.02 -2.56
N LYS A 463 22.74 -10.74 -2.42
CA LYS A 463 22.99 -10.18 -1.08
C LYS A 463 21.66 -9.82 -0.43
N PRO A 464 21.45 -10.21 0.84
CA PRO A 464 20.24 -9.80 1.55
C PRO A 464 20.26 -8.29 1.78
N PHE A 465 19.25 -7.61 1.27
CA PHE A 465 18.97 -6.22 1.62
C PHE A 465 18.13 -6.21 2.90
N TRP A 466 18.74 -5.82 4.00
CA TRP A 466 18.11 -5.35 5.24
C TRP A 466 18.39 -3.88 5.44
#